data_b047cd778d52939d6ed514ee384fe4bd
#
_entry.id   b047cd778d52939d6ed514ee384fe4bd
#
_cell.length_a   1.000
_cell.length_b   1.000
_cell.length_c   1.000
_cell.angle_alpha   90.00
_cell.angle_beta   90.00
_cell.angle_gamma   90.00
#
_symmetry.space_group_name_H-M   'P 1'
#
loop_
_entity.id
_entity.type
_entity.pdbx_description
1 polymer ?
#
loop_
_entity_poly.entity_id
_entity_poly.type
_entity_poly.pdbx_seq_one_letter_code
_entity_poly.pdbx_strand_id
1 'polypeptide(L)'
;MTHAPHAESLPVRPPALARLGELPPVLPVLLVIALLALPLGPGGEGGAGPADAVSALAVLSCALRLVRERRRPLSRTAVVLLGLPVIGLAVAATGASSPGAGLGGLGRYLQIFVLVPAAVLLLVRGRADFRLVAWAFVGLALWQGAIGVHQFLTGTGASYQGEEIRAVGTFGAQDVMGMATVVSFGLVCAVGLALGRSSVRQGTVAACCALALLVPLALSFSRGAWIATVVTIVVQLLLAGLRRALKVGAVVAALGVILVGGFGVGSAMLQERVDSITQVTDAPDQSVTDRYTMWAAAVGMWREHPLTGVGLKGFPEHRDAHASLALSAGSDTEGAGTGFVRQPLLSPHNMYLLILAEQGLIGLLALAGGWLALLVCGLRRLLRVRRGGPGLDCALVACGLLVWQLTDFAYADIGGPSTVLTAVCLGLVAWWSLAAHATEASSGAATPVREPAGKATAR
;
A
#
# COMPACT_ATOMS: atom_id res chain seq x y z
N MET A 1 60.70 -12.22 -43.52
CA MET A 1 59.55 -12.67 -42.70
C MET A 1 59.21 -11.55 -41.76
N THR A 2 58.27 -10.72 -42.13
CA THR A 2 57.81 -9.52 -41.36
C THR A 2 56.53 -9.90 -40.57
N HIS A 3 56.63 -9.94 -39.27
CA HIS A 3 55.47 -10.12 -38.38
C HIS A 3 54.60 -8.85 -38.43
N ALA A 4 53.33 -9.00 -38.87
CA ALA A 4 52.30 -7.98 -38.69
C ALA A 4 51.80 -7.97 -37.22
N PRO A 5 51.62 -6.80 -36.61
CA PRO A 5 51.08 -6.73 -35.26
C PRO A 5 49.59 -7.05 -35.28
N HIS A 6 49.15 -7.96 -34.37
CA HIS A 6 47.74 -8.21 -34.08
C HIS A 6 47.12 -6.93 -33.51
N ALA A 7 46.16 -6.36 -34.24
CA ALA A 7 45.32 -5.30 -33.73
C ALA A 7 44.38 -5.89 -32.66
N GLU A 8 44.63 -5.58 -31.40
CA GLU A 8 43.70 -5.82 -30.30
C GLU A 8 42.39 -5.04 -30.55
N SER A 9 41.32 -5.76 -30.82
CA SER A 9 39.99 -5.17 -30.95
C SER A 9 39.53 -4.67 -29.55
N LEU A 10 39.45 -3.35 -29.38
CA LEU A 10 38.88 -2.74 -28.19
C LEU A 10 37.44 -3.27 -28.00
N PRO A 11 37.04 -3.63 -26.75
CA PRO A 11 35.72 -4.11 -26.50
C PRO A 11 34.69 -3.01 -26.80
N VAL A 12 33.83 -3.27 -27.77
CA VAL A 12 32.71 -2.39 -28.12
C VAL A 12 31.79 -2.29 -26.91
N ARG A 13 31.79 -1.14 -26.25
CA ARG A 13 30.87 -0.89 -25.12
C ARG A 13 29.44 -1.00 -25.64
N PRO A 14 28.58 -1.83 -25.03
CA PRO A 14 27.20 -1.95 -25.48
C PRO A 14 26.52 -0.58 -25.34
N PRO A 15 25.60 -0.21 -26.26
CA PRO A 15 24.89 1.06 -26.21
C PRO A 15 24.13 1.18 -24.90
N ALA A 16 23.99 2.41 -24.35
CA ALA A 16 23.38 2.68 -23.05
C ALA A 16 22.02 1.99 -22.87
N LEU A 17 21.25 1.83 -23.94
CA LEU A 17 19.99 1.10 -23.99
C LEU A 17 20.13 -0.43 -23.74
N ALA A 18 21.27 -1.03 -24.06
CA ALA A 18 21.51 -2.45 -23.77
C ALA A 18 21.77 -2.67 -22.28
N ARG A 19 22.45 -1.72 -21.59
CA ARG A 19 22.70 -1.77 -20.15
C ARG A 19 21.43 -1.65 -19.31
N LEU A 20 20.41 -0.92 -19.79
CA LEU A 20 19.09 -0.86 -19.11
C LEU A 20 18.40 -2.23 -19.07
N GLY A 21 18.72 -3.14 -19.99
CA GLY A 21 18.21 -4.52 -19.99
C GLY A 21 18.83 -5.41 -18.91
N GLU A 22 20.02 -5.05 -18.39
CA GLU A 22 20.74 -5.80 -17.36
C GLU A 22 20.27 -5.46 -15.93
N LEU A 23 19.59 -4.31 -15.75
CA LEU A 23 19.09 -3.90 -14.43
C LEU A 23 17.96 -4.83 -13.95
N PRO A 24 17.94 -5.15 -12.64
CA PRO A 24 16.86 -5.95 -12.05
C PRO A 24 15.50 -5.35 -12.40
N PRO A 25 14.54 -6.15 -12.88
CA PRO A 25 13.21 -5.63 -13.27
C PRO A 25 12.46 -4.93 -12.14
N VAL A 26 12.71 -5.33 -10.90
CA VAL A 26 12.08 -4.77 -9.69
C VAL A 26 12.63 -3.38 -9.32
N LEU A 27 13.77 -2.95 -9.89
CA LEU A 27 14.42 -1.69 -9.55
C LEU A 27 13.51 -0.45 -9.66
N PRO A 28 12.68 -0.27 -10.72
CA PRO A 28 11.76 0.86 -10.79
C PRO A 28 10.76 0.91 -9.62
N VAL A 29 10.32 -0.25 -9.13
CA VAL A 29 9.42 -0.35 -7.97
C VAL A 29 10.14 0.10 -6.70
N LEU A 30 11.39 -0.32 -6.51
CA LEU A 30 12.22 0.09 -5.37
C LEU A 30 12.49 1.59 -5.40
N LEU A 31 12.68 2.20 -6.59
CA LEU A 31 12.88 3.63 -6.74
C LEU A 31 11.63 4.44 -6.34
N VAL A 32 10.42 3.94 -6.66
CA VAL A 32 9.16 4.56 -6.20
C VAL A 32 9.11 4.60 -4.67
N ILE A 33 9.47 3.49 -4.01
CA ILE A 33 9.48 3.42 -2.55
C ILE A 33 10.58 4.32 -1.96
N ALA A 34 11.78 4.29 -2.53
CA ALA A 34 12.92 5.07 -2.05
C ALA A 34 12.68 6.59 -2.16
N LEU A 35 11.97 7.05 -3.20
CA LEU A 35 11.66 8.46 -3.37
C LEU A 35 10.84 9.03 -2.21
N LEU A 36 9.94 8.22 -1.64
CA LEU A 36 9.12 8.62 -0.50
C LEU A 36 9.89 8.70 0.83
N ALA A 37 11.18 8.39 0.83
CA ALA A 37 12.08 8.69 1.94
C ALA A 37 12.53 10.16 1.95
N LEU A 38 12.40 10.86 0.82
CA LEU A 38 12.76 12.27 0.69
C LEU A 38 11.61 13.19 1.14
N PRO A 39 11.91 14.40 1.64
CA PRO A 39 10.89 15.39 1.87
C PRO A 39 10.33 15.83 0.50
N LEU A 40 9.18 15.33 0.16
CA LEU A 40 8.46 15.74 -1.03
C LEU A 40 7.69 17.00 -0.65
N GLY A 41 8.11 18.14 -1.21
CA GLY A 41 7.36 19.39 -1.05
C GLY A 41 5.89 19.21 -1.49
N PRO A 42 4.99 20.09 -1.01
CA PRO A 42 3.58 20.00 -1.35
C PRO A 42 3.44 20.04 -2.88
N GLY A 43 2.94 18.95 -3.45
CA GLY A 43 2.33 19.01 -4.76
C GLY A 43 1.16 19.97 -4.64
N GLY A 44 1.07 21.01 -5.49
CA GLY A 44 -0.05 21.94 -5.46
C GLY A 44 -1.38 21.18 -5.47
N GLU A 45 -2.44 21.76 -4.94
CA GLU A 45 -3.77 21.15 -4.80
C GLU A 45 -4.17 20.40 -6.08
N GLY A 46 -4.19 19.05 -6.01
CA GLY A 46 -4.56 18.19 -7.14
C GLY A 46 -3.49 17.97 -8.22
N GLY A 47 -2.27 18.51 -8.11
CA GLY A 47 -1.18 18.32 -9.07
C GLY A 47 -0.44 17.00 -8.91
N ALA A 48 0.13 16.49 -10.02
CA ALA A 48 1.00 15.32 -10.00
C ALA A 48 2.31 15.66 -9.28
N GLY A 49 2.63 14.88 -8.25
CA GLY A 49 3.86 15.02 -7.48
C GLY A 49 5.04 14.22 -8.06
N PRO A 50 6.26 14.38 -7.50
CA PRO A 50 7.42 13.60 -7.91
C PRO A 50 7.21 12.08 -7.82
N ALA A 51 6.44 11.61 -6.82
CA ALA A 51 6.09 10.20 -6.66
C ALA A 51 5.26 9.68 -7.85
N ASP A 52 4.37 10.52 -8.38
CA ASP A 52 3.56 10.18 -9.55
C ASP A 52 4.43 10.06 -10.80
N ALA A 53 5.37 10.97 -11.00
CA ALA A 53 6.30 10.93 -12.12
C ALA A 53 7.17 9.65 -12.11
N VAL A 54 7.72 9.27 -10.94
CA VAL A 54 8.53 8.04 -10.82
C VAL A 54 7.67 6.80 -10.99
N SER A 55 6.43 6.80 -10.51
CA SER A 55 5.51 5.68 -10.76
C SER A 55 5.15 5.55 -12.25
N ALA A 56 4.99 6.67 -12.96
CA ALA A 56 4.79 6.67 -14.41
C ALA A 56 6.02 6.12 -15.15
N LEU A 57 7.24 6.43 -14.69
CA LEU A 57 8.48 5.84 -15.22
C LEU A 57 8.53 4.33 -14.97
N ALA A 58 8.05 3.84 -13.83
CA ALA A 58 7.96 2.40 -13.57
C ALA A 58 6.98 1.72 -14.54
N VAL A 59 5.83 2.32 -14.81
CA VAL A 59 4.86 1.85 -15.81
C VAL A 59 5.48 1.85 -17.22
N LEU A 60 6.14 2.95 -17.59
CA LEU A 60 6.79 3.07 -18.90
C LEU A 60 7.92 2.02 -19.07
N SER A 61 8.74 1.82 -18.04
CA SER A 61 9.81 0.81 -18.06
C SER A 61 9.24 -0.60 -18.24
N CYS A 62 8.12 -0.90 -17.60
CA CYS A 62 7.38 -2.15 -17.75
C CYS A 62 6.86 -2.30 -19.20
N ALA A 63 6.20 -1.27 -19.74
CA ALA A 63 5.67 -1.28 -21.11
C ALA A 63 6.78 -1.49 -22.16
N LEU A 64 7.91 -0.78 -22.02
CA LEU A 64 9.07 -0.94 -22.92
C LEU A 64 9.65 -2.36 -22.88
N ARG A 65 9.72 -2.97 -21.68
CA ARG A 65 10.15 -4.37 -21.56
C ARG A 65 9.20 -5.33 -22.25
N LEU A 66 7.88 -5.15 -22.08
CA LEU A 66 6.86 -5.99 -22.72
C LEU A 66 6.92 -5.92 -24.26
N VAL A 67 7.08 -4.71 -24.80
CA VAL A 67 7.22 -4.51 -26.24
C VAL A 67 8.46 -5.22 -26.78
N ARG A 68 9.59 -5.13 -26.06
CA ARG A 68 10.85 -5.78 -26.45
C ARG A 68 10.78 -7.29 -26.35
N GLU A 69 10.19 -7.82 -25.27
CA GLU A 69 10.11 -9.27 -25.02
C GLU A 69 9.01 -9.93 -25.87
N ARG A 70 8.12 -9.17 -26.51
CA ARG A 70 6.97 -9.63 -27.33
C ARG A 70 6.12 -10.70 -26.63
N ARG A 71 6.05 -10.67 -25.30
CA ARG A 71 5.31 -11.65 -24.49
C ARG A 71 3.94 -11.11 -24.09
N ARG A 72 2.99 -12.04 -23.94
CA ARG A 72 1.69 -11.76 -23.31
C ARG A 72 1.71 -12.32 -21.89
N PRO A 73 2.25 -11.61 -20.91
CA PRO A 73 2.58 -12.16 -19.60
C PRO A 73 1.39 -12.24 -18.64
N LEU A 74 0.27 -11.58 -18.96
CA LEU A 74 -0.91 -11.56 -18.10
C LEU A 74 -1.84 -12.74 -18.41
N SER A 75 -2.28 -13.45 -17.37
CA SER A 75 -3.34 -14.43 -17.48
C SER A 75 -4.69 -13.76 -17.80
N ARG A 76 -5.64 -14.50 -18.37
CA ARG A 76 -7.00 -13.97 -18.63
C ARG A 76 -7.63 -13.40 -17.36
N THR A 77 -7.48 -14.08 -16.24
CA THR A 77 -7.98 -13.63 -14.92
C THR A 77 -7.32 -12.30 -14.52
N ALA A 78 -6.00 -12.13 -14.71
CA ALA A 78 -5.32 -10.90 -14.38
C ALA A 78 -5.81 -9.72 -15.27
N VAL A 79 -6.00 -9.97 -16.57
CA VAL A 79 -6.54 -8.96 -17.50
C VAL A 79 -7.96 -8.53 -17.08
N VAL A 80 -8.82 -9.48 -16.72
CA VAL A 80 -10.19 -9.17 -16.30
C VAL A 80 -10.19 -8.40 -14.99
N LEU A 81 -9.48 -8.87 -13.96
CA LEU A 81 -9.52 -8.24 -12.64
C LEU A 81 -8.85 -6.85 -12.60
N LEU A 82 -7.78 -6.64 -13.36
CA LEU A 82 -7.14 -5.32 -13.48
C LEU A 82 -7.86 -4.42 -14.49
N GLY A 83 -8.57 -4.98 -15.46
CA GLY A 83 -9.33 -4.23 -16.46
C GLY A 83 -10.74 -3.85 -16.03
N LEU A 84 -11.34 -4.59 -15.08
CA LEU A 84 -12.70 -4.33 -14.62
C LEU A 84 -12.91 -2.89 -14.09
N PRO A 85 -12.00 -2.30 -13.29
CA PRO A 85 -12.12 -0.92 -12.84
C PRO A 85 -12.19 0.10 -13.99
N VAL A 86 -11.53 -0.19 -15.12
CA VAL A 86 -11.47 0.74 -16.27
C VAL A 86 -12.87 1.05 -16.80
N ILE A 87 -13.77 0.06 -16.78
CA ILE A 87 -15.16 0.25 -17.27
C ILE A 87 -15.90 1.24 -16.37
N GLY A 88 -15.85 1.04 -15.05
CA GLY A 88 -16.49 1.96 -14.10
C GLY A 88 -15.93 3.37 -14.20
N LEU A 89 -14.59 3.47 -14.29
CA LEU A 89 -13.90 4.75 -14.43
C LEU A 89 -14.25 5.48 -15.74
N ALA A 90 -14.34 4.75 -16.84
CA ALA A 90 -14.72 5.33 -18.13
C ALA A 90 -16.16 5.89 -18.11
N VAL A 91 -17.10 5.13 -17.52
CA VAL A 91 -18.50 5.59 -17.35
C VAL A 91 -18.54 6.84 -16.46
N ALA A 92 -17.86 6.84 -15.31
CA ALA A 92 -17.85 7.98 -14.40
C ALA A 92 -17.14 9.22 -14.97
N ALA A 93 -16.15 9.04 -15.84
CA ALA A 93 -15.46 10.14 -16.51
C ALA A 93 -16.37 10.92 -17.46
N THR A 94 -17.39 10.27 -18.05
CA THR A 94 -18.36 10.95 -18.94
C THR A 94 -19.30 11.87 -18.16
N GLY A 95 -19.49 11.65 -16.87
CA GLY A 95 -20.30 12.47 -15.98
C GLY A 95 -19.52 13.60 -15.27
N ALA A 96 -18.21 13.74 -15.53
CA ALA A 96 -17.41 14.76 -14.88
C ALA A 96 -17.84 16.18 -15.31
N SER A 97 -17.82 17.12 -14.35
CA SER A 97 -18.24 18.52 -14.54
C SER A 97 -17.39 19.27 -15.58
N SER A 98 -16.13 18.87 -15.78
CA SER A 98 -15.25 19.40 -16.81
C SER A 98 -14.35 18.32 -17.40
N PRO A 99 -13.89 18.48 -18.66
CA PRO A 99 -12.92 17.55 -19.26
C PRO A 99 -11.62 17.43 -18.44
N GLY A 100 -11.16 18.51 -17.80
CA GLY A 100 -9.99 18.52 -16.96
C GLY A 100 -10.17 17.68 -15.69
N ALA A 101 -11.30 17.80 -15.00
CA ALA A 101 -11.64 16.99 -13.82
C ALA A 101 -11.77 15.51 -14.21
N GLY A 102 -12.48 15.22 -15.33
CA GLY A 102 -12.64 13.86 -15.84
C GLY A 102 -11.31 13.19 -16.17
N LEU A 103 -10.45 13.84 -16.94
CA LEU A 103 -9.14 13.31 -17.32
C LEU A 103 -8.20 13.18 -16.12
N GLY A 104 -8.17 14.18 -15.23
CA GLY A 104 -7.34 14.14 -14.01
C GLY A 104 -7.77 13.01 -13.07
N GLY A 105 -9.09 12.87 -12.85
CA GLY A 105 -9.64 11.76 -12.06
C GLY A 105 -9.33 10.40 -12.70
N LEU A 106 -9.63 10.26 -14.00
CA LEU A 106 -9.37 9.02 -14.74
C LEU A 106 -7.89 8.63 -14.67
N GLY A 107 -6.99 9.59 -14.93
CA GLY A 107 -5.55 9.36 -14.86
C GLY A 107 -5.10 8.88 -13.47
N ARG A 108 -5.58 9.53 -12.40
CA ARG A 108 -5.23 9.17 -11.01
C ARG A 108 -5.75 7.79 -10.62
N TYR A 109 -7.01 7.49 -10.90
CA TYR A 109 -7.59 6.18 -10.59
C TYR A 109 -6.94 5.06 -11.42
N LEU A 110 -6.70 5.28 -12.72
CA LEU A 110 -5.99 4.31 -13.56
C LEU A 110 -4.57 4.07 -13.07
N GLN A 111 -3.85 5.12 -12.70
CA GLN A 111 -2.49 5.00 -12.14
C GLN A 111 -2.49 4.09 -10.92
N ILE A 112 -3.37 4.36 -9.94
CA ILE A 112 -3.35 3.70 -8.62
C ILE A 112 -3.93 2.28 -8.68
N PHE A 113 -5.01 2.07 -9.39
CA PHE A 113 -5.75 0.79 -9.33
C PHE A 113 -5.48 -0.15 -10.50
N VAL A 114 -4.85 0.33 -11.58
CA VAL A 114 -4.62 -0.45 -12.81
C VAL A 114 -3.16 -0.48 -13.23
N LEU A 115 -2.59 0.67 -13.58
CA LEU A 115 -1.30 0.74 -14.26
C LEU A 115 -0.13 0.37 -13.37
N VAL A 116 -0.02 0.98 -12.19
CA VAL A 116 1.06 0.68 -11.25
C VAL A 116 0.91 -0.73 -10.68
N PRO A 117 -0.27 -1.21 -10.23
CA PRO A 117 -0.44 -2.61 -9.86
C PRO A 117 -0.07 -3.60 -10.96
N ALA A 118 -0.45 -3.34 -12.21
CA ALA A 118 -0.07 -4.18 -13.35
C ALA A 118 1.46 -4.17 -13.58
N ALA A 119 2.10 -3.01 -13.50
CA ALA A 119 3.55 -2.90 -13.63
C ALA A 119 4.28 -3.68 -12.52
N VAL A 120 3.86 -3.56 -11.26
CA VAL A 120 4.43 -4.31 -10.14
C VAL A 120 4.23 -5.82 -10.32
N LEU A 121 3.02 -6.26 -10.70
CA LEU A 121 2.73 -7.67 -11.03
C LEU A 121 3.71 -8.24 -12.05
N LEU A 122 4.11 -7.45 -13.04
CA LEU A 122 4.95 -7.88 -14.17
C LEU A 122 6.45 -7.72 -13.89
N LEU A 123 6.84 -6.74 -13.07
CA LEU A 123 8.24 -6.46 -12.72
C LEU A 123 8.75 -7.35 -11.60
N VAL A 124 7.88 -7.82 -10.70
CA VAL A 124 8.22 -8.78 -9.64
C VAL A 124 8.24 -10.19 -10.25
N ARG A 125 9.44 -10.74 -10.45
CA ARG A 125 9.60 -12.04 -11.12
C ARG A 125 9.51 -13.24 -10.20
N GLY A 126 9.74 -13.07 -8.91
CA GLY A 126 9.79 -14.18 -7.97
C GLY A 126 9.62 -13.76 -6.52
N ARG A 127 9.66 -14.77 -5.63
CA ARG A 127 9.55 -14.54 -4.18
C ARG A 127 10.72 -13.72 -3.62
N ALA A 128 11.90 -13.79 -4.23
CA ALA A 128 13.04 -12.97 -3.83
C ALA A 128 12.77 -11.48 -4.07
N ASP A 129 12.27 -11.12 -5.26
CA ASP A 129 11.90 -9.75 -5.60
C ASP A 129 10.76 -9.26 -4.70
N PHE A 130 9.75 -10.10 -4.46
CA PHE A 130 8.65 -9.78 -3.55
C PHE A 130 9.16 -9.45 -2.13
N ARG A 131 10.04 -10.31 -1.58
CA ARG A 131 10.65 -10.07 -0.27
C ARG A 131 11.49 -8.80 -0.26
N LEU A 132 12.23 -8.51 -1.34
CA LEU A 132 13.02 -7.30 -1.45
C LEU A 132 12.12 -6.05 -1.39
N VAL A 133 10.98 -6.04 -2.10
CA VAL A 133 10.01 -4.95 -2.02
C VAL A 133 9.39 -4.86 -0.62
N ALA A 134 9.04 -5.98 0.00
CA ALA A 134 8.52 -5.99 1.37
C ALA A 134 9.54 -5.43 2.38
N TRP A 135 10.84 -5.76 2.25
CA TRP A 135 11.90 -5.18 3.06
C TRP A 135 12.13 -3.69 2.77
N ALA A 136 11.93 -3.25 1.52
CA ALA A 136 11.98 -1.83 1.18
C ALA A 136 10.86 -1.04 1.90
N PHE A 137 9.65 -1.60 2.02
CA PHE A 137 8.58 -1.02 2.85
C PHE A 137 8.99 -0.94 4.32
N VAL A 138 9.58 -2.00 4.87
CA VAL A 138 10.09 -1.98 6.26
C VAL A 138 11.16 -0.92 6.44
N GLY A 139 12.10 -0.81 5.51
CA GLY A 139 13.17 0.21 5.55
C GLY A 139 12.61 1.64 5.47
N LEU A 140 11.68 1.90 4.55
CA LEU A 140 11.01 3.20 4.45
C LEU A 140 10.23 3.54 5.74
N ALA A 141 9.52 2.57 6.30
CA ALA A 141 8.76 2.75 7.53
C ALA A 141 9.66 3.07 8.73
N LEU A 142 10.79 2.39 8.86
CA LEU A 142 11.78 2.69 9.91
C LEU A 142 12.36 4.09 9.73
N TRP A 143 12.67 4.51 8.51
CA TRP A 143 13.16 5.84 8.21
C TRP A 143 12.14 6.93 8.56
N GLN A 144 10.91 6.81 8.05
CA GLN A 144 9.81 7.72 8.33
C GLN A 144 9.47 7.75 9.82
N GLY A 145 9.46 6.56 10.46
CA GLY A 145 9.21 6.43 11.88
C GLY A 145 10.29 7.08 12.74
N ALA A 146 11.58 6.96 12.37
CA ALA A 146 12.68 7.60 13.09
C ALA A 146 12.57 9.13 13.03
N ILE A 147 12.23 9.69 11.85
CA ILE A 147 11.96 11.12 11.69
C ILE A 147 10.76 11.53 12.54
N GLY A 148 9.66 10.78 12.51
CA GLY A 148 8.47 11.07 13.28
C GLY A 148 8.71 11.04 14.80
N VAL A 149 9.48 10.07 15.31
CA VAL A 149 9.88 10.04 16.72
C VAL A 149 10.71 11.26 17.08
N HIS A 150 11.67 11.64 16.24
CA HIS A 150 12.46 12.85 16.44
C HIS A 150 11.56 14.10 16.47
N GLN A 151 10.63 14.22 15.54
CA GLN A 151 9.67 15.33 15.49
C GLN A 151 8.83 15.45 16.76
N PHE A 152 8.34 14.31 17.26
CA PHE A 152 7.58 14.27 18.50
C PHE A 152 8.41 14.73 19.70
N LEU A 153 9.65 14.23 19.84
CA LEU A 153 10.56 14.57 20.94
C LEU A 153 11.01 16.05 20.92
N THR A 154 11.10 16.66 19.74
CA THR A 154 11.55 18.06 19.55
C THR A 154 10.40 19.05 19.41
N GLY A 155 9.15 18.59 19.40
CA GLY A 155 8.00 19.46 19.17
C GLY A 155 7.92 20.03 17.74
N THR A 156 8.57 19.37 16.76
CA THR A 156 8.64 19.84 15.35
C THR A 156 7.72 19.09 14.41
N GLY A 157 6.75 18.31 14.94
CA GLY A 157 5.73 17.63 14.15
C GLY A 157 4.65 18.56 13.62
N ALA A 158 3.44 18.05 13.43
CA ALA A 158 2.27 18.83 13.03
C ALA A 158 1.15 18.73 14.05
N SER A 159 0.44 19.82 14.26
CA SER A 159 -0.83 19.86 14.97
C SER A 159 -1.98 19.75 13.97
N TYR A 160 -3.05 19.08 14.38
CA TYR A 160 -4.27 18.96 13.61
C TYR A 160 -5.44 19.41 14.48
N GLN A 161 -6.16 20.45 14.05
CA GLN A 161 -7.27 21.07 14.79
C GLN A 161 -6.88 21.58 16.20
N GLY A 162 -5.64 22.02 16.39
CA GLY A 162 -5.16 22.52 17.68
C GLY A 162 -4.85 21.42 18.71
N GLU A 163 -4.94 20.14 18.33
CA GLU A 163 -4.54 19.02 19.18
C GLU A 163 -3.02 18.90 19.34
N GLU A 164 -2.58 17.96 20.18
CA GLU A 164 -1.16 17.67 20.43
C GLU A 164 -0.36 17.42 19.15
N ILE A 165 0.92 17.75 19.21
CA ILE A 165 1.87 17.56 18.11
C ILE A 165 1.97 16.08 17.74
N ARG A 166 1.76 15.78 16.47
CA ARG A 166 1.83 14.44 15.89
C ARG A 166 3.12 14.24 15.11
N ALA A 167 3.60 13.02 15.11
CA ALA A 167 4.65 12.58 14.22
C ALA A 167 4.11 12.46 12.78
N VAL A 168 4.70 13.18 11.83
CA VAL A 168 4.25 13.24 10.42
C VAL A 168 5.32 12.81 9.41
N GLY A 169 6.55 12.55 9.86
CA GLY A 169 7.66 12.16 9.00
C GLY A 169 8.03 13.25 7.99
N THR A 170 8.44 12.85 6.80
CA THR A 170 8.78 13.78 5.72
C THR A 170 7.56 14.32 4.95
N PHE A 171 6.35 13.85 5.25
CA PHE A 171 5.13 14.26 4.57
C PHE A 171 4.60 15.63 5.04
N GLY A 172 4.98 16.03 6.27
CA GLY A 172 4.63 17.35 6.81
C GLY A 172 3.14 17.51 7.17
N ALA A 173 2.73 18.76 7.41
CA ALA A 173 1.38 19.11 7.83
C ALA A 173 0.30 18.86 6.77
N GLN A 174 0.67 18.74 5.51
CA GLN A 174 -0.29 18.56 4.40
C GLN A 174 -0.72 17.10 4.19
N ASP A 175 0.10 16.12 4.59
CA ASP A 175 -0.26 14.70 4.60
C ASP A 175 0.04 14.11 5.99
N VAL A 176 -0.70 14.60 6.98
CA VAL A 176 -0.57 14.20 8.39
C VAL A 176 -0.71 12.69 8.58
N MET A 177 -1.45 12.03 7.67
CA MET A 177 -1.68 10.59 7.72
C MET A 177 -0.60 9.79 6.97
N GLY A 178 0.22 10.44 6.14
CA GLY A 178 1.19 9.77 5.25
C GLY A 178 2.18 8.90 6.01
N MET A 179 2.77 9.42 7.11
CA MET A 179 3.68 8.64 7.95
C MET A 179 2.98 7.43 8.58
N ALA A 180 1.78 7.61 9.14
CA ALA A 180 1.02 6.52 9.76
C ALA A 180 0.74 5.38 8.76
N THR A 181 0.37 5.72 7.52
CA THR A 181 0.15 4.77 6.43
C THR A 181 1.42 4.01 6.08
N VAL A 182 2.54 4.70 5.90
CA VAL A 182 3.84 4.09 5.58
C VAL A 182 4.32 3.17 6.69
N VAL A 183 4.25 3.63 7.94
CA VAL A 183 4.63 2.84 9.13
C VAL A 183 3.77 1.60 9.25
N SER A 184 2.47 1.71 9.01
CA SER A 184 1.54 0.57 9.01
C SER A 184 1.89 -0.45 7.92
N PHE A 185 2.16 -0.02 6.69
CA PHE A 185 2.59 -0.93 5.62
C PHE A 185 3.89 -1.67 5.97
N GLY A 186 4.88 -0.95 6.51
CA GLY A 186 6.13 -1.56 6.98
C GLY A 186 5.90 -2.57 8.11
N LEU A 187 5.05 -2.22 9.07
CA LEU A 187 4.69 -3.10 10.19
C LEU A 187 3.98 -4.38 9.69
N VAL A 188 3.01 -4.25 8.79
CA VAL A 188 2.31 -5.40 8.16
C VAL A 188 3.29 -6.29 7.40
N CYS A 189 4.23 -5.69 6.66
CA CYS A 189 5.29 -6.44 5.97
C CYS A 189 6.20 -7.16 6.98
N ALA A 190 6.66 -6.47 8.02
CA ALA A 190 7.55 -7.04 9.04
C ALA A 190 6.88 -8.21 9.79
N VAL A 191 5.62 -8.06 10.20
CA VAL A 191 4.84 -9.14 10.84
C VAL A 191 4.67 -10.34 9.90
N GLY A 192 4.30 -10.10 8.63
CA GLY A 192 4.15 -11.17 7.65
C GLY A 192 5.45 -11.94 7.39
N LEU A 193 6.58 -11.23 7.27
CA LEU A 193 7.91 -11.82 7.13
C LEU A 193 8.35 -12.60 8.38
N ALA A 194 8.08 -12.08 9.58
CA ALA A 194 8.39 -12.74 10.83
C ALA A 194 7.61 -14.05 11.02
N LEU A 195 6.32 -14.04 10.70
CA LEU A 195 5.44 -15.21 10.84
C LEU A 195 5.70 -16.27 9.78
N GLY A 196 6.09 -15.89 8.57
CA GLY A 196 6.27 -16.79 7.43
C GLY A 196 7.55 -17.63 7.46
N ARG A 197 8.57 -17.22 8.19
CA ARG A 197 9.86 -17.89 8.41
C ARG A 197 10.55 -18.42 7.15
N SER A 198 11.25 -17.56 6.45
CA SER A 198 12.23 -17.99 5.44
C SER A 198 13.54 -18.48 6.09
N SER A 199 13.96 -17.83 7.20
CA SER A 199 15.04 -18.27 8.10
C SER A 199 14.81 -17.72 9.51
N VAL A 200 15.43 -18.33 10.53
CA VAL A 200 15.31 -17.86 11.93
C VAL A 200 15.83 -16.43 12.04
N ARG A 201 17.00 -16.13 11.47
CA ARG A 201 17.60 -14.78 11.50
C ARG A 201 16.70 -13.73 10.88
N GLN A 202 16.16 -13.98 9.69
CA GLN A 202 15.26 -13.05 9.02
C GLN A 202 13.97 -12.84 9.81
N GLY A 203 13.41 -13.92 10.39
CA GLY A 203 12.22 -13.84 11.23
C GLY A 203 12.45 -12.99 12.49
N THR A 204 13.60 -13.15 13.14
CA THR A 204 13.96 -12.36 14.34
C THR A 204 14.14 -10.88 13.98
N VAL A 205 14.90 -10.58 12.91
CA VAL A 205 15.09 -9.18 12.46
C VAL A 205 13.74 -8.54 12.11
N ALA A 206 12.89 -9.25 11.38
CA ALA A 206 11.55 -8.75 11.05
C ALA A 206 10.69 -8.48 12.29
N ALA A 207 10.76 -9.38 13.30
CA ALA A 207 10.05 -9.19 14.57
C ALA A 207 10.57 -7.97 15.34
N CYS A 208 11.89 -7.76 15.40
CA CYS A 208 12.50 -6.57 16.01
C CYS A 208 12.06 -5.28 15.28
N CYS A 209 12.05 -5.28 13.93
CA CYS A 209 11.56 -4.15 13.16
C CYS A 209 10.07 -3.89 13.44
N ALA A 210 9.25 -4.95 13.52
CA ALA A 210 7.82 -4.81 13.84
C ALA A 210 7.61 -4.15 15.22
N LEU A 211 8.36 -4.58 16.24
CA LEU A 211 8.29 -3.97 17.57
C LEU A 211 8.74 -2.50 17.56
N ALA A 212 9.82 -2.18 16.85
CA ALA A 212 10.30 -0.81 16.73
C ALA A 212 9.29 0.12 16.04
N LEU A 213 8.54 -0.39 15.04
CA LEU A 213 7.53 0.38 14.31
C LEU A 213 6.26 0.67 15.11
N LEU A 214 6.02 -0.02 16.23
CA LEU A 214 4.88 0.29 17.10
C LEU A 214 5.01 1.70 17.72
N VAL A 215 6.22 2.15 18.02
CA VAL A 215 6.45 3.47 18.63
C VAL A 215 6.00 4.61 17.70
N PRO A 216 6.54 4.75 16.48
CA PRO A 216 6.10 5.83 15.60
C PRO A 216 4.63 5.71 15.18
N LEU A 217 4.08 4.49 15.10
CA LEU A 217 2.66 4.32 14.85
C LEU A 217 1.81 4.88 16.00
N ALA A 218 2.20 4.63 17.25
CA ALA A 218 1.53 5.22 18.42
C ALA A 218 1.59 6.75 18.38
N LEU A 219 2.78 7.32 18.12
CA LEU A 219 3.02 8.77 18.09
C LEU A 219 2.39 9.49 16.87
N SER A 220 1.83 8.74 15.92
CA SER A 220 1.07 9.32 14.81
C SER A 220 -0.33 9.79 15.22
N PHE A 221 -0.83 9.34 16.37
CA PHE A 221 -2.20 9.60 16.87
C PHE A 221 -3.31 9.33 15.82
N SER A 222 -3.04 8.47 14.86
CA SER A 222 -3.98 8.10 13.80
C SER A 222 -4.86 6.93 14.23
N ARG A 223 -6.08 7.22 14.73
CA ARG A 223 -7.06 6.20 15.17
C ARG A 223 -7.37 5.19 14.04
N GLY A 224 -7.58 5.69 12.79
CA GLY A 224 -7.85 4.84 11.63
C GLY A 224 -6.71 3.88 11.32
N ALA A 225 -5.46 4.37 11.27
CA ALA A 225 -4.29 3.52 11.04
C ALA A 225 -4.08 2.49 12.15
N TRP A 226 -4.37 2.83 13.42
CA TRP A 226 -4.31 1.89 14.54
C TRP A 226 -5.31 0.75 14.36
N ILE A 227 -6.59 1.09 14.10
CA ILE A 227 -7.65 0.10 13.89
C ILE A 227 -7.29 -0.81 12.72
N ALA A 228 -6.94 -0.25 11.56
CA ALA A 228 -6.59 -1.02 10.38
C ALA A 228 -5.39 -1.95 10.65
N THR A 229 -4.39 -1.47 11.40
CA THR A 229 -3.19 -2.26 11.74
C THR A 229 -3.50 -3.38 12.71
N VAL A 230 -4.29 -3.12 13.76
CA VAL A 230 -4.69 -4.16 14.73
C VAL A 230 -5.52 -5.24 14.05
N VAL A 231 -6.54 -4.86 13.27
CA VAL A 231 -7.36 -5.81 12.49
C VAL A 231 -6.47 -6.67 11.60
N THR A 232 -5.54 -6.04 10.90
CA THR A 232 -4.62 -6.74 9.98
C THR A 232 -3.70 -7.72 10.70
N ILE A 233 -3.08 -7.30 11.81
CA ILE A 233 -2.19 -8.17 12.60
C ILE A 233 -2.97 -9.38 13.15
N VAL A 234 -4.18 -9.17 13.66
CA VAL A 234 -5.04 -10.27 14.12
C VAL A 234 -5.31 -11.25 12.97
N VAL A 235 -5.70 -10.75 11.81
CA VAL A 235 -5.93 -11.58 10.62
C VAL A 235 -4.65 -12.32 10.21
N GLN A 236 -3.48 -11.66 10.15
CA GLN A 236 -2.21 -12.30 9.82
C GLN A 236 -1.85 -13.41 10.81
N LEU A 237 -2.05 -13.19 12.10
CA LEU A 237 -1.81 -14.19 13.15
C LEU A 237 -2.73 -15.41 12.97
N LEU A 238 -4.02 -15.19 12.73
CA LEU A 238 -5.00 -16.26 12.47
C LEU A 238 -4.64 -17.04 11.18
N LEU A 239 -4.24 -16.32 10.14
CA LEU A 239 -3.79 -16.92 8.87
C LEU A 239 -2.47 -17.69 9.03
N ALA A 240 -1.56 -17.27 9.90
CA ALA A 240 -0.32 -17.98 10.22
C ALA A 240 -0.54 -19.27 11.05
N GLY A 241 -1.69 -19.37 11.73
CA GLY A 241 -2.15 -20.54 12.49
C GLY A 241 -2.51 -20.21 13.94
N LEU A 242 -3.64 -20.74 14.38
CA LEU A 242 -4.25 -20.43 15.67
C LEU A 242 -3.29 -20.64 16.87
N ARG A 243 -2.49 -21.70 16.85
CA ARG A 243 -1.50 -21.96 17.92
C ARG A 243 -0.46 -20.84 18.05
N ARG A 244 -0.03 -20.25 16.90
CA ARG A 244 0.89 -19.09 16.89
C ARG A 244 0.17 -17.84 17.34
N ALA A 245 -1.04 -17.62 16.87
CA ALA A 245 -1.88 -16.50 17.27
C ALA A 245 -2.06 -16.44 18.80
N LEU A 246 -2.42 -17.59 19.40
CA LEU A 246 -2.60 -17.71 20.85
C LEU A 246 -1.28 -17.44 21.63
N LYS A 247 -0.15 -18.00 21.16
CA LYS A 247 1.15 -17.75 21.80
C LYS A 247 1.56 -16.28 21.75
N VAL A 248 1.47 -15.65 20.57
CA VAL A 248 1.81 -14.23 20.39
C VAL A 248 0.84 -13.36 21.19
N GLY A 249 -0.46 -13.65 21.12
CA GLY A 249 -1.48 -12.95 21.90
C GLY A 249 -1.24 -13.01 23.41
N ALA A 250 -0.90 -14.19 23.93
CA ALA A 250 -0.56 -14.36 25.35
C ALA A 250 0.69 -13.55 25.74
N VAL A 251 1.74 -13.54 24.90
CA VAL A 251 2.96 -12.75 25.16
C VAL A 251 2.65 -11.25 25.13
N VAL A 252 1.88 -10.78 24.15
CA VAL A 252 1.47 -9.36 24.04
C VAL A 252 0.63 -8.96 25.25
N ALA A 253 -0.34 -9.80 25.64
CA ALA A 253 -1.17 -9.54 26.81
C ALA A 253 -0.33 -9.50 28.11
N ALA A 254 0.60 -10.45 28.29
CA ALA A 254 1.49 -10.46 29.46
C ALA A 254 2.40 -9.20 29.50
N LEU A 255 2.96 -8.80 28.36
CA LEU A 255 3.75 -7.56 28.27
C LEU A 255 2.90 -6.33 28.56
N GLY A 256 1.67 -6.27 28.04
CA GLY A 256 0.73 -5.19 28.34
C GLY A 256 0.43 -5.07 29.82
N VAL A 257 0.14 -6.19 30.49
CA VAL A 257 -0.10 -6.22 31.95
C VAL A 257 1.14 -5.76 32.72
N ILE A 258 2.35 -6.17 32.32
CA ILE A 258 3.60 -5.76 32.98
C ILE A 258 3.84 -4.26 32.78
N LEU A 259 3.66 -3.74 31.56
CA LEU A 259 3.91 -2.32 31.26
C LEU A 259 2.91 -1.38 31.96
N VAL A 260 1.64 -1.71 31.87
CA VAL A 260 0.57 -0.88 32.46
C VAL A 260 0.48 -1.11 33.98
N GLY A 261 0.44 -2.35 34.43
CA GLY A 261 0.28 -2.69 35.83
C GLY A 261 1.56 -2.58 36.67
N GLY A 262 2.75 -2.86 36.06
CA GLY A 262 4.01 -2.84 36.77
C GLY A 262 4.72 -1.49 36.74
N PHE A 263 4.67 -0.79 35.60
CA PHE A 263 5.39 0.49 35.42
C PHE A 263 4.48 1.71 35.30
N GLY A 264 3.16 1.54 35.29
CA GLY A 264 2.21 2.63 35.10
C GLY A 264 2.33 3.37 33.75
N VAL A 265 3.07 2.79 32.80
CA VAL A 265 3.40 3.42 31.53
C VAL A 265 2.13 3.61 30.70
N GLY A 266 1.78 4.85 30.45
CA GLY A 266 0.66 5.20 29.56
C GLY A 266 -0.73 5.03 30.17
N SER A 267 -0.87 4.77 31.47
CA SER A 267 -2.18 4.56 32.12
C SER A 267 -3.13 5.76 31.93
N ALA A 268 -2.68 6.98 32.17
CA ALA A 268 -3.47 8.19 31.99
C ALA A 268 -3.80 8.46 30.51
N MET A 269 -2.80 8.39 29.64
CA MET A 269 -2.96 8.60 28.19
C MET A 269 -3.83 7.50 27.54
N LEU A 270 -3.67 6.24 27.96
CA LEU A 270 -4.53 5.13 27.53
C LEU A 270 -5.98 5.32 28.00
N GLN A 271 -6.18 5.78 29.24
CA GLN A 271 -7.48 6.02 29.82
C GLN A 271 -8.19 7.16 29.09
N GLU A 272 -7.51 8.29 28.86
CA GLU A 272 -8.03 9.41 28.09
C GLU A 272 -8.41 9.01 26.64
N ARG A 273 -7.60 8.15 25.99
CA ARG A 273 -7.90 7.66 24.64
C ARG A 273 -9.02 6.62 24.60
N VAL A 274 -9.12 5.74 25.58
CA VAL A 274 -10.25 4.81 25.71
C VAL A 274 -11.54 5.58 25.98
N ASP A 275 -11.51 6.58 26.87
CA ASP A 275 -12.63 7.45 27.15
C ASP A 275 -13.05 8.25 25.90
N SER A 276 -12.09 8.77 25.13
CA SER A 276 -12.36 9.46 23.86
C SER A 276 -12.99 8.54 22.81
N ILE A 277 -12.65 7.25 22.78
CA ILE A 277 -13.26 6.27 21.87
C ILE A 277 -14.69 5.92 22.33
N THR A 278 -14.92 5.82 23.64
CA THR A 278 -16.24 5.49 24.18
C THR A 278 -17.20 6.69 24.18
N GLN A 279 -16.69 7.92 24.26
CA GLN A 279 -17.48 9.16 24.25
C GLN A 279 -17.78 9.72 22.84
N VAL A 280 -17.28 9.10 21.77
CA VAL A 280 -17.53 9.52 20.38
C VAL A 280 -19.01 9.63 20.03
N THR A 281 -19.88 8.88 20.71
CA THR A 281 -21.34 8.93 20.53
C THR A 281 -22.02 10.07 21.28
N ASP A 282 -21.44 10.54 22.39
CA ASP A 282 -22.11 11.48 23.30
C ASP A 282 -21.67 12.94 23.05
N ALA A 283 -20.43 13.17 22.61
CA ALA A 283 -19.91 14.48 22.24
C ALA A 283 -18.85 14.32 21.13
N PRO A 284 -19.29 14.13 19.88
CA PRO A 284 -18.35 13.94 18.76
C PRO A 284 -17.53 15.21 18.55
N ASP A 285 -16.21 15.06 18.39
CA ASP A 285 -15.35 16.17 17.98
C ASP A 285 -15.73 16.66 16.56
N GLN A 286 -15.31 17.89 16.20
CA GLN A 286 -15.66 18.49 14.90
C GLN A 286 -15.21 17.61 13.72
N SER A 287 -14.08 16.93 13.84
CA SER A 287 -13.55 16.01 12.81
C SER A 287 -14.48 14.82 12.57
N VAL A 288 -15.11 14.29 13.62
CA VAL A 288 -16.10 13.21 13.51
C VAL A 288 -17.40 13.74 12.90
N THR A 289 -17.85 14.91 13.34
CA THR A 289 -19.04 15.59 12.80
C THR A 289 -18.89 15.87 11.31
N ASP A 290 -17.75 16.39 10.88
CA ASP A 290 -17.44 16.64 9.47
C ASP A 290 -17.48 15.36 8.64
N ARG A 291 -16.90 14.27 9.15
CA ARG A 291 -16.93 12.97 8.45
C ARG A 291 -18.36 12.44 8.27
N TYR A 292 -19.17 12.44 9.33
CA TYR A 292 -20.55 11.98 9.23
C TYR A 292 -21.35 12.84 8.27
N THR A 293 -21.14 14.15 8.27
CA THR A 293 -21.79 15.08 7.35
C THR A 293 -21.39 14.82 5.91
N MET A 294 -20.09 14.59 5.63
CA MET A 294 -19.61 14.25 4.29
C MET A 294 -20.08 12.84 3.84
N TRP A 295 -20.19 11.88 4.78
CA TRP A 295 -20.76 10.56 4.46
C TRP A 295 -22.22 10.66 4.09
N ALA A 296 -23.00 11.47 4.81
CA ALA A 296 -24.40 11.72 4.48
C ALA A 296 -24.53 12.39 3.10
N ALA A 297 -23.66 13.37 2.81
CA ALA A 297 -23.61 14.02 1.49
C ALA A 297 -23.28 13.01 0.37
N ALA A 298 -22.30 12.14 0.56
CA ALA A 298 -21.96 11.08 -0.41
C ALA A 298 -23.15 10.14 -0.69
N VAL A 299 -23.89 9.75 0.34
CA VAL A 299 -25.09 8.93 0.21
C VAL A 299 -26.22 9.71 -0.50
N GLY A 300 -26.35 11.02 -0.25
CA GLY A 300 -27.29 11.90 -0.94
C GLY A 300 -27.03 11.93 -2.46
N MET A 301 -25.78 12.20 -2.85
CA MET A 301 -25.35 12.18 -4.27
C MET A 301 -25.63 10.83 -4.94
N TRP A 302 -25.31 9.73 -4.24
CA TRP A 302 -25.58 8.39 -4.76
C TRP A 302 -27.06 8.12 -4.99
N ARG A 303 -27.94 8.58 -4.08
CA ARG A 303 -29.41 8.41 -4.26
C ARG A 303 -29.95 9.12 -5.48
N GLU A 304 -29.37 10.25 -5.87
CA GLU A 304 -29.74 10.98 -7.08
C GLU A 304 -29.21 10.32 -8.34
N HIS A 305 -27.98 9.77 -8.29
CA HIS A 305 -27.32 9.12 -9.42
C HIS A 305 -26.82 7.69 -9.08
N PRO A 306 -27.73 6.71 -8.84
CA PRO A 306 -27.36 5.44 -8.22
C PRO A 306 -26.44 4.56 -9.04
N LEU A 307 -26.48 4.61 -10.37
CA LEU A 307 -25.66 3.75 -11.23
C LEU A 307 -24.31 4.36 -11.59
N THR A 308 -24.26 5.65 -11.92
CA THR A 308 -23.08 6.32 -12.48
C THR A 308 -22.40 7.31 -11.54
N GLY A 309 -23.07 7.69 -10.44
CA GLY A 309 -22.62 8.77 -9.57
C GLY A 309 -22.66 10.14 -10.23
N VAL A 310 -22.11 11.15 -9.54
CA VAL A 310 -22.06 12.56 -10.00
C VAL A 310 -20.86 12.85 -10.92
N GLY A 311 -20.09 11.83 -11.31
CA GLY A 311 -18.89 11.95 -12.14
C GLY A 311 -17.61 12.06 -11.35
N LEU A 312 -16.46 11.73 -12.01
CA LEU A 312 -15.13 11.77 -11.40
C LEU A 312 -14.77 13.18 -10.93
N LYS A 313 -14.25 13.28 -9.70
CA LYS A 313 -13.92 14.54 -9.04
C LYS A 313 -15.13 15.47 -8.78
N GLY A 314 -16.35 14.93 -8.87
CA GLY A 314 -17.57 15.69 -8.67
C GLY A 314 -17.94 15.88 -7.19
N PHE A 315 -17.38 15.11 -6.26
CA PHE A 315 -17.72 15.19 -4.84
C PHE A 315 -17.63 16.62 -4.27
N PRO A 316 -16.52 17.38 -4.45
CA PRO A 316 -16.40 18.72 -3.87
C PRO A 316 -17.46 19.70 -4.41
N GLU A 317 -17.83 19.60 -5.65
CA GLU A 317 -18.80 20.50 -6.31
C GLU A 317 -20.23 20.26 -5.84
N HIS A 318 -20.59 19.01 -5.55
CA HIS A 318 -21.94 18.61 -5.11
C HIS A 318 -22.06 18.54 -3.58
N ARG A 319 -20.93 18.62 -2.84
CA ARG A 319 -20.87 18.46 -1.38
C ARG A 319 -21.83 19.41 -0.65
N ASP A 320 -21.76 20.70 -0.96
CA ASP A 320 -22.48 21.72 -0.20
C ASP A 320 -23.99 21.65 -0.42
N ALA A 321 -24.44 21.13 -1.56
CA ALA A 321 -25.86 20.88 -1.83
C ALA A 321 -26.45 19.72 -1.01
N HIS A 322 -25.60 18.80 -0.54
CA HIS A 322 -26.02 17.58 0.17
C HIS A 322 -25.55 17.54 1.62
N ALA A 323 -24.62 18.42 2.02
CA ALA A 323 -24.10 18.48 3.39
C ALA A 323 -25.03 19.26 4.29
N SER A 324 -25.09 18.88 5.57
CA SER A 324 -25.77 19.68 6.58
C SER A 324 -24.95 20.92 6.97
N LEU A 325 -25.59 21.89 7.62
CA LEU A 325 -24.93 23.10 8.14
C LEU A 325 -23.89 22.82 9.25
N ALA A 326 -23.80 21.58 9.73
CA ALA A 326 -22.80 21.16 10.71
C ALA A 326 -21.42 20.97 10.11
N LEU A 327 -21.27 20.97 8.77
CA LEU A 327 -19.99 20.85 8.11
C LEU A 327 -19.13 22.10 8.35
N SER A 328 -17.90 21.89 8.83
CA SER A 328 -16.94 22.98 9.01
C SER A 328 -16.40 23.51 7.67
N ALA A 329 -15.84 24.73 7.71
CA ALA A 329 -15.24 25.34 6.50
C ALA A 329 -13.93 24.66 6.05
N GLY A 330 -13.35 23.77 6.83
CA GLY A 330 -12.12 23.06 6.54
C GLY A 330 -11.45 22.49 7.78
N SER A 331 -10.42 21.69 7.59
CA SER A 331 -9.55 21.18 8.66
C SER A 331 -8.37 22.09 8.86
N ASP A 332 -8.14 22.50 10.11
CA ASP A 332 -7.02 23.36 10.48
C ASP A 332 -5.77 22.51 10.74
N THR A 333 -4.69 22.77 10.03
CA THR A 333 -3.39 22.10 10.21
C THR A 333 -2.31 23.14 10.44
N GLU A 334 -1.41 22.86 11.38
CA GLU A 334 -0.25 23.66 11.66
C GLU A 334 0.99 22.75 11.75
N GLY A 335 2.12 23.19 11.24
CA GLY A 335 3.36 22.41 11.28
C GLY A 335 4.56 23.30 11.55
N ALA A 336 5.63 22.73 12.07
CA ALA A 336 6.88 23.44 12.28
C ALA A 336 7.42 23.98 10.97
N GLY A 337 7.61 25.33 10.91
CA GLY A 337 8.07 26.02 9.70
C GLY A 337 7.01 26.28 8.64
N THR A 338 5.77 25.81 8.83
CA THR A 338 4.61 26.15 8.01
C THR A 338 3.56 26.74 8.93
N GLY A 339 3.10 27.96 8.64
CA GLY A 339 2.02 28.58 9.40
C GLY A 339 0.71 27.79 9.32
N PHE A 340 -0.27 28.27 10.05
CA PHE A 340 -1.64 27.74 10.03
C PHE A 340 -2.17 27.67 8.58
N VAL A 341 -2.66 26.50 8.19
CA VAL A 341 -3.28 26.27 6.89
C VAL A 341 -4.63 25.60 7.10
N ARG A 342 -5.66 26.20 6.53
CA ARG A 342 -7.00 25.57 6.48
C ARG A 342 -7.09 24.71 5.23
N GLN A 343 -7.19 23.40 5.40
CA GLN A 343 -7.34 22.46 4.31
C GLN A 343 -8.82 22.24 3.98
N PRO A 344 -9.23 22.43 2.71
CA PRO A 344 -10.62 22.20 2.31
C PRO A 344 -10.97 20.70 2.42
N LEU A 345 -12.21 20.41 2.81
CA LEU A 345 -12.74 19.05 2.89
C LEU A 345 -13.21 18.59 1.49
N LEU A 346 -12.30 18.03 0.71
CA LEU A 346 -12.51 17.68 -0.71
C LEU A 346 -13.04 16.24 -0.92
N SER A 347 -13.12 15.44 0.13
CA SER A 347 -13.54 14.04 0.03
C SER A 347 -14.20 13.57 1.33
N PRO A 348 -15.01 12.50 1.31
CA PRO A 348 -15.65 11.97 2.51
C PRO A 348 -14.69 11.23 3.44
N HIS A 349 -13.40 11.15 3.14
CA HIS A 349 -12.43 10.31 3.86
C HIS A 349 -12.93 8.87 4.07
N ASN A 350 -13.59 8.35 3.06
CA ASN A 350 -14.07 6.97 2.96
C ASN A 350 -14.12 6.59 1.48
N MET A 351 -13.21 5.72 1.06
CA MET A 351 -13.05 5.37 -0.35
C MET A 351 -14.28 4.71 -0.95
N TYR A 352 -15.02 3.92 -0.16
CA TYR A 352 -16.23 3.25 -0.64
C TYR A 352 -17.34 4.26 -0.94
N LEU A 353 -17.52 5.23 -0.05
CA LEU A 353 -18.51 6.28 -0.23
C LEU A 353 -18.09 7.27 -1.32
N LEU A 354 -16.79 7.56 -1.45
CA LEU A 354 -16.27 8.40 -2.54
C LEU A 354 -16.56 7.75 -3.91
N ILE A 355 -16.23 6.46 -4.06
CA ILE A 355 -16.52 5.72 -5.29
C ILE A 355 -18.03 5.68 -5.54
N LEU A 356 -18.83 5.43 -4.50
CA LEU A 356 -20.28 5.36 -4.62
C LEU A 356 -20.89 6.70 -5.06
N ALA A 357 -20.40 7.83 -4.51
CA ALA A 357 -20.83 9.17 -4.88
C ALA A 357 -20.42 9.55 -6.30
N GLU A 358 -19.14 9.34 -6.66
CA GLU A 358 -18.57 9.77 -7.94
C GLU A 358 -18.80 8.80 -9.10
N GLN A 359 -18.89 7.48 -8.83
CA GLN A 359 -18.91 6.44 -9.86
C GLN A 359 -20.14 5.52 -9.76
N GLY A 360 -20.99 5.72 -8.75
CA GLY A 360 -22.19 4.93 -8.52
C GLY A 360 -21.91 3.45 -8.24
N LEU A 361 -22.95 2.63 -8.37
CA LEU A 361 -22.84 1.17 -8.16
C LEU A 361 -21.94 0.50 -9.21
N ILE A 362 -21.89 1.01 -10.44
CA ILE A 362 -21.03 0.43 -11.50
C ILE A 362 -19.56 0.53 -11.07
N GLY A 363 -19.09 1.69 -10.63
CA GLY A 363 -17.74 1.89 -10.17
C GLY A 363 -17.44 1.12 -8.88
N LEU A 364 -18.35 1.15 -7.90
CA LEU A 364 -18.18 0.44 -6.65
C LEU A 364 -18.06 -1.08 -6.86
N LEU A 365 -18.95 -1.68 -7.64
CA LEU A 365 -18.90 -3.13 -7.91
C LEU A 365 -17.66 -3.52 -8.72
N ALA A 366 -17.23 -2.66 -9.65
CA ALA A 366 -16.00 -2.90 -10.43
C ALA A 366 -14.75 -2.89 -9.57
N LEU A 367 -14.55 -1.87 -8.72
CA LEU A 367 -13.38 -1.72 -7.87
C LEU A 367 -13.43 -2.68 -6.67
N ALA A 368 -14.49 -2.62 -5.86
CA ALA A 368 -14.61 -3.46 -4.66
C ALA A 368 -14.74 -4.94 -5.03
N GLY A 369 -15.44 -5.26 -6.12
CA GLY A 369 -15.50 -6.62 -6.66
C GLY A 369 -14.12 -7.14 -7.08
N GLY A 370 -13.30 -6.31 -7.72
CA GLY A 370 -11.91 -6.61 -8.05
C GLY A 370 -11.05 -6.87 -6.80
N TRP A 371 -11.15 -6.03 -5.78
CA TRP A 371 -10.43 -6.22 -4.51
C TRP A 371 -10.87 -7.49 -3.76
N LEU A 372 -12.18 -7.75 -3.72
CA LEU A 372 -12.72 -8.98 -3.13
C LEU A 372 -12.22 -10.23 -3.89
N ALA A 373 -12.20 -10.19 -5.21
CA ALA A 373 -11.68 -11.29 -6.02
C ALA A 373 -10.17 -11.52 -5.77
N LEU A 374 -9.36 -10.46 -5.66
CA LEU A 374 -7.95 -10.56 -5.27
C LEU A 374 -7.80 -11.17 -3.88
N LEU A 375 -8.62 -10.77 -2.91
CA LEU A 375 -8.62 -11.34 -1.56
C LEU A 375 -8.95 -12.82 -1.59
N VAL A 376 -10.01 -13.22 -2.29
CA VAL A 376 -10.42 -14.64 -2.41
C VAL A 376 -9.32 -15.46 -3.10
N CYS A 377 -8.75 -14.98 -4.19
CA CYS A 377 -7.65 -15.66 -4.89
C CYS A 377 -6.40 -15.78 -3.99
N GLY A 378 -6.04 -14.70 -3.29
CA GLY A 378 -4.92 -14.68 -2.36
C GLY A 378 -5.08 -15.64 -1.20
N LEU A 379 -6.27 -15.67 -0.57
CA LEU A 379 -6.60 -16.60 0.52
C LEU A 379 -6.62 -18.05 0.05
N ARG A 380 -7.23 -18.35 -1.09
CA ARG A 380 -7.22 -19.71 -1.66
C ARG A 380 -5.80 -20.20 -1.89
N ARG A 381 -4.90 -19.34 -2.39
CA ARG A 381 -3.49 -19.67 -2.58
C ARG A 381 -2.76 -19.85 -1.25
N LEU A 382 -3.00 -18.98 -0.27
CA LEU A 382 -2.44 -19.09 1.08
C LEU A 382 -2.81 -20.42 1.73
N LEU A 383 -4.07 -20.84 1.63
CA LEU A 383 -4.52 -22.13 2.20
C LEU A 383 -3.82 -23.35 1.57
N ARG A 384 -3.42 -23.27 0.30
CA ARG A 384 -2.59 -24.31 -0.35
C ARG A 384 -1.17 -24.31 0.20
N VAL A 385 -0.55 -23.14 0.37
CA VAL A 385 0.82 -22.98 0.90
C VAL A 385 0.91 -23.39 2.37
N ARG A 386 -0.11 -23.10 3.20
CA ARG A 386 -0.16 -23.52 4.61
C ARG A 386 -0.03 -25.03 4.83
N ARG A 387 -0.39 -25.83 3.83
CA ARG A 387 -0.31 -27.30 3.88
C ARG A 387 1.09 -27.87 3.61
N GLY A 388 2.14 -27.02 3.55
CA GLY A 388 3.54 -27.42 3.43
C GLY A 388 4.30 -26.81 2.25
N GLY A 389 3.71 -25.84 1.54
CA GLY A 389 4.38 -25.14 0.43
C GLY A 389 5.24 -23.97 0.89
N PRO A 390 6.33 -23.64 0.14
CA PRO A 390 7.16 -22.46 0.40
C PRO A 390 6.43 -21.17 0.00
N GLY A 391 6.69 -20.03 0.71
CA GLY A 391 6.15 -18.70 0.40
C GLY A 391 5.04 -18.23 1.33
N LEU A 392 4.90 -18.82 2.52
CA LEU A 392 3.94 -18.36 3.53
C LEU A 392 4.15 -16.90 3.92
N ASP A 393 5.40 -16.43 3.95
CA ASP A 393 5.78 -15.04 4.20
C ASP A 393 5.19 -14.09 3.14
N CYS A 394 5.37 -14.39 1.86
CA CYS A 394 4.77 -13.61 0.77
C CYS A 394 3.23 -13.60 0.84
N ALA A 395 2.64 -14.75 1.21
CA ALA A 395 1.20 -14.88 1.38
C ALA A 395 0.67 -13.99 2.50
N LEU A 396 1.32 -14.02 3.67
CA LEU A 396 0.92 -13.24 4.83
C LEU A 396 1.10 -11.74 4.59
N VAL A 397 2.20 -11.34 3.94
CA VAL A 397 2.42 -9.94 3.55
C VAL A 397 1.33 -9.48 2.58
N ALA A 398 1.10 -10.21 1.49
CA ALA A 398 0.11 -9.80 0.48
C ALA A 398 -1.31 -9.73 1.05
N CYS A 399 -1.75 -10.78 1.77
CA CYS A 399 -3.08 -10.79 2.38
C CYS A 399 -3.19 -9.69 3.46
N GLY A 400 -2.13 -9.47 4.24
CA GLY A 400 -2.09 -8.41 5.24
C GLY A 400 -2.21 -7.02 4.61
N LEU A 401 -1.42 -6.70 3.58
CA LEU A 401 -1.49 -5.43 2.88
C LEU A 401 -2.89 -5.15 2.31
N LEU A 402 -3.54 -6.19 1.74
CA LEU A 402 -4.90 -6.02 1.22
C LEU A 402 -5.92 -5.81 2.33
N VAL A 403 -5.87 -6.59 3.42
CA VAL A 403 -6.76 -6.42 4.56
C VAL A 403 -6.59 -5.04 5.18
N TRP A 404 -5.35 -4.59 5.37
CA TRP A 404 -5.08 -3.25 5.88
C TRP A 404 -5.69 -2.17 4.98
N GLN A 405 -5.44 -2.25 3.67
CA GLN A 405 -5.95 -1.26 2.73
C GLN A 405 -7.49 -1.24 2.66
N LEU A 406 -8.13 -2.41 2.68
CA LEU A 406 -9.60 -2.48 2.70
C LEU A 406 -10.19 -1.92 4.00
N THR A 407 -9.51 -2.10 5.12
CA THR A 407 -9.95 -1.54 6.41
C THR A 407 -9.72 -0.03 6.44
N ASP A 408 -8.54 0.44 6.00
CA ASP A 408 -8.20 1.85 5.96
C ASP A 408 -9.13 2.64 5.02
N PHE A 409 -9.54 2.08 3.91
CA PHE A 409 -10.51 2.68 2.99
C PHE A 409 -11.89 2.98 3.59
N ALA A 410 -12.22 2.44 4.76
CA ALA A 410 -13.40 2.87 5.50
C ALA A 410 -13.20 4.21 6.24
N TYR A 411 -11.97 4.67 6.41
CA TYR A 411 -11.60 5.89 7.14
C TYR A 411 -10.74 6.86 6.34
N ALA A 412 -10.26 6.45 5.17
CA ALA A 412 -9.39 7.21 4.27
C ALA A 412 -9.78 6.97 2.80
N ASP A 413 -9.22 7.77 1.92
CA ASP A 413 -9.33 7.62 0.48
C ASP A 413 -7.97 7.83 -0.21
N ILE A 414 -7.97 7.99 -1.52
CA ILE A 414 -6.77 8.25 -2.30
C ILE A 414 -6.44 9.75 -2.26
N GLY A 415 -5.43 10.11 -1.51
CA GLY A 415 -4.90 11.47 -1.39
C GLY A 415 -3.43 11.47 -0.97
N GLY A 416 -2.74 12.56 -1.21
CA GLY A 416 -1.35 12.75 -0.82
C GLY A 416 -0.33 11.86 -1.55
N PRO A 417 0.97 12.08 -1.28
CA PRO A 417 2.08 11.34 -1.91
C PRO A 417 2.12 9.86 -1.51
N SER A 418 1.63 9.52 -0.31
CA SER A 418 1.60 8.15 0.21
C SER A 418 0.72 7.21 -0.61
N THR A 419 -0.24 7.73 -1.37
CA THR A 419 -1.17 6.94 -2.20
C THR A 419 -0.49 6.08 -3.27
N VAL A 420 0.68 6.48 -3.76
CA VAL A 420 1.44 5.67 -4.73
C VAL A 420 1.87 4.34 -4.10
N LEU A 421 2.11 4.29 -2.78
CA LEU A 421 2.40 3.03 -2.08
C LEU A 421 1.20 2.09 -2.05
N THR A 422 -0.02 2.62 -1.94
CA THR A 422 -1.24 1.81 -2.10
C THR A 422 -1.24 1.06 -3.43
N ALA A 423 -0.84 1.74 -4.52
CA ALA A 423 -0.73 1.10 -5.83
C ALA A 423 0.34 -0.01 -5.85
N VAL A 424 1.49 0.21 -5.21
CA VAL A 424 2.54 -0.83 -5.08
C VAL A 424 2.03 -2.00 -4.23
N CYS A 425 1.34 -1.74 -3.11
CA CYS A 425 0.72 -2.78 -2.29
C CYS A 425 -0.27 -3.63 -3.08
N LEU A 426 -1.19 -3.00 -3.83
CA LEU A 426 -2.13 -3.69 -4.70
C LEU A 426 -1.41 -4.52 -5.78
N GLY A 427 -0.28 -4.03 -6.28
CA GLY A 427 0.57 -4.79 -7.21
C GLY A 427 1.19 -6.03 -6.59
N LEU A 428 1.68 -5.96 -5.35
CA LEU A 428 2.17 -7.13 -4.61
C LEU A 428 1.04 -8.13 -4.33
N VAL A 429 -0.16 -7.63 -4.00
CA VAL A 429 -1.36 -8.45 -3.83
C VAL A 429 -1.73 -9.14 -5.14
N ALA A 430 -1.74 -8.40 -6.25
CA ALA A 430 -2.01 -8.95 -7.58
C ALA A 430 -0.97 -10.02 -7.96
N TRP A 431 0.31 -9.77 -7.70
CA TRP A 431 1.37 -10.76 -7.93
C TRP A 431 1.12 -12.03 -7.13
N TRP A 432 0.86 -11.91 -5.82
CA TRP A 432 0.57 -13.08 -5.00
C TRP A 432 -0.67 -13.82 -5.49
N SER A 433 -1.74 -13.12 -5.83
CA SER A 433 -3.04 -13.71 -6.16
C SER A 433 -3.12 -14.29 -7.57
N LEU A 434 -2.42 -13.67 -8.56
CA LEU A 434 -2.65 -13.89 -9.98
C LEU A 434 -1.44 -14.39 -10.77
N ALA A 435 -0.18 -14.26 -10.24
CA ALA A 435 0.99 -14.73 -10.97
C ALA A 435 0.91 -16.25 -11.20
N ALA A 436 0.96 -16.64 -12.45
CA ALA A 436 0.97 -18.04 -12.85
C ALA A 436 2.29 -18.71 -12.42
N HIS A 437 2.22 -19.92 -11.89
CA HIS A 437 3.38 -20.72 -11.47
C HIS A 437 4.17 -21.28 -12.68
N ALA A 438 4.60 -20.44 -13.60
CA ALA A 438 5.42 -20.91 -14.72
C ALA A 438 6.87 -21.28 -14.32
N THR A 439 7.28 -21.05 -13.06
CA THR A 439 8.71 -21.18 -12.68
C THR A 439 9.01 -22.29 -11.65
N GLU A 440 8.03 -22.97 -11.10
CA GLU A 440 8.30 -24.06 -10.14
C GLU A 440 8.46 -25.45 -10.82
N ALA A 441 7.96 -25.59 -12.04
CA ALA A 441 8.08 -26.84 -12.80
C ALA A 441 9.45 -27.02 -13.52
N SER A 442 10.19 -25.94 -13.79
CA SER A 442 11.47 -26.02 -14.49
C SER A 442 12.68 -26.25 -13.57
N SER A 443 12.55 -26.08 -12.26
CA SER A 443 13.63 -26.37 -11.30
C SER A 443 13.60 -27.80 -10.74
N GLY A 444 12.53 -28.56 -10.98
CA GLY A 444 12.37 -29.94 -10.52
C GLY A 444 12.64 -31.01 -11.56
N ALA A 445 12.81 -30.63 -12.81
CA ALA A 445 13.04 -31.57 -13.93
C ALA A 445 14.51 -31.55 -14.41
N ALA A 446 15.47 -31.56 -13.49
CA ALA A 446 16.78 -32.11 -13.78
C ALA A 446 16.61 -33.65 -13.74
N THR A 447 16.26 -34.20 -14.87
CA THR A 447 16.27 -35.66 -15.08
C THR A 447 17.67 -36.16 -14.71
N PRO A 448 17.81 -37.17 -13.83
CA PRO A 448 19.11 -37.79 -13.61
C PRO A 448 19.55 -38.39 -14.95
N VAL A 449 20.68 -37.92 -15.46
CA VAL A 449 21.37 -38.54 -16.61
C VAL A 449 21.61 -39.99 -16.23
N ARG A 450 20.87 -40.88 -16.86
CA ARG A 450 21.09 -42.34 -16.77
C ARG A 450 22.43 -42.61 -17.44
N GLU A 451 23.46 -42.86 -16.63
CA GLU A 451 24.73 -43.36 -17.09
C GLU A 451 24.49 -44.66 -17.91
N PRO A 452 25.01 -44.80 -19.13
CA PRO A 452 24.86 -46.03 -19.86
C PRO A 452 25.65 -47.14 -19.18
N ALA A 453 24.94 -48.20 -18.81
CA ALA A 453 25.53 -49.44 -18.26
C ALA A 453 26.63 -49.95 -19.17
N GLY A 454 27.86 -49.93 -18.68
CA GLY A 454 29.03 -50.50 -19.34
C GLY A 454 28.82 -51.99 -19.63
N LYS A 455 29.04 -52.39 -20.86
CA LYS A 455 29.06 -53.77 -21.30
C LYS A 455 30.16 -54.53 -20.52
N ALA A 456 29.75 -55.49 -19.70
CA ALA A 456 30.62 -56.50 -19.18
C ALA A 456 31.04 -57.40 -20.31
N THR A 457 32.32 -57.34 -20.72
CA THR A 457 32.97 -58.36 -21.56
C THR A 457 33.38 -59.53 -20.66
N ALA A 458 32.87 -60.68 -21.00
CA ALA A 458 33.27 -61.97 -20.45
C ALA A 458 34.72 -62.28 -20.84
N ARG A 459 35.54 -62.72 -19.90
CA ARG A 459 36.48 -63.83 -20.00
C ARG A 459 36.65 -64.47 -18.61
#